data_d273fa805cf95a2ce5ebe51ea5d1c576
#
_entry.id   d273fa805cf95a2ce5ebe51ea5d1c576
#
_cell.length_a   1.000
_cell.length_b   1.000
_cell.length_c   1.000
_cell.angle_alpha   90.00
_cell.angle_beta   90.00
_cell.angle_gamma   90.00
#
_symmetry.space_group_name_H-M   'P 1'
#
loop_
_entity.id
_entity.type
_entity.pdbx_description
1 polymer ?
#
loop_
_entity_poly.entity_id
_entity_poly.type
_entity_poly.pdbx_seq_one_letter_code
_entity_poly.pdbx_strand_id
1 'polypeptide(L)'
;MRFDAAGLIPVVVQHARSGEVLMLGYMNEEALQQTLVSGMVTFWSRSRQTLWRKGETSGNVLRLVEIRQDCDGDALLAFVEPAGPTCHTGRVSCFHRTLDGDPVETRMPDSVILTDLANIVAQRASAPKEGSYTTKMLTGGVDRIGKKIGEEAAEVIIAAKNSAPAEIAWEVADLVYHLLVLLQNQGMTLEDVWTELRRRYGG
;
A
#
# COMPACT_ATOMS: atom_id res chain seq x y z
N MET A 1 -14.11 -20.92 -13.18
CA MET A 1 -14.40 -19.52 -13.52
C MET A 1 -15.65 -19.47 -14.38
N ARG A 2 -16.60 -18.63 -14.04
CA ARG A 2 -17.90 -18.53 -14.71
C ARG A 2 -18.10 -17.11 -15.24
N PHE A 3 -18.18 -16.96 -16.54
CA PHE A 3 -18.61 -15.72 -17.19
C PHE A 3 -20.11 -15.61 -17.19
N ASP A 4 -20.65 -14.40 -17.20
CA ASP A 4 -22.08 -14.14 -17.33
C ASP A 4 -22.60 -14.48 -18.74
N ALA A 5 -23.91 -14.29 -18.98
CA ALA A 5 -24.52 -14.56 -20.29
C ALA A 5 -23.97 -13.67 -21.43
N ALA A 6 -23.31 -12.57 -21.11
CA ALA A 6 -22.62 -11.70 -22.07
C ALA A 6 -21.14 -12.09 -22.27
N GLY A 7 -20.68 -13.17 -21.64
CA GLY A 7 -19.29 -13.61 -21.68
C GLY A 7 -18.35 -12.72 -20.86
N LEU A 8 -18.87 -12.06 -19.81
CA LEU A 8 -18.11 -11.13 -18.97
C LEU A 8 -18.02 -11.61 -17.53
N ILE A 9 -16.92 -11.26 -16.87
CA ILE A 9 -16.69 -11.46 -15.44
C ILE A 9 -16.31 -10.12 -14.82
N PRO A 10 -16.90 -9.74 -13.67
CA PRO A 10 -16.49 -8.53 -12.95
C PRO A 10 -15.10 -8.74 -12.33
N VAL A 11 -14.30 -7.67 -12.33
CA VAL A 11 -12.96 -7.67 -11.75
C VAL A 11 -12.83 -6.48 -10.81
N VAL A 12 -12.68 -6.77 -9.53
CA VAL A 12 -12.28 -5.79 -8.52
C VAL A 12 -10.77 -5.61 -8.63
N VAL A 13 -10.31 -4.37 -8.72
CA VAL A 13 -8.89 -4.03 -8.76
C VAL A 13 -8.48 -3.43 -7.44
N GLN A 14 -7.51 -4.03 -6.80
CA GLN A 14 -7.00 -3.65 -5.49
C GLN A 14 -5.51 -3.35 -5.56
N HIS A 15 -5.08 -2.31 -4.87
CA HIS A 15 -3.66 -2.00 -4.74
C HIS A 15 -2.96 -3.08 -3.91
N ALA A 16 -1.92 -3.72 -4.46
CA ALA A 16 -1.28 -4.88 -3.85
C ALA A 16 -0.66 -4.60 -2.46
N ARG A 17 -0.21 -3.38 -2.21
CA ARG A 17 0.43 -3.01 -0.93
C ARG A 17 -0.55 -2.38 0.05
N SER A 18 -1.38 -1.43 -0.41
CA SER A 18 -2.26 -0.69 0.48
C SER A 18 -3.57 -1.41 0.81
N GLY A 19 -3.97 -2.38 -0.02
CA GLY A 19 -5.28 -3.00 0.10
C GLY A 19 -6.43 -2.09 -0.36
N GLU A 20 -6.15 -0.88 -0.87
CA GLU A 20 -7.18 0.03 -1.37
C GLU A 20 -7.84 -0.53 -2.62
N VAL A 21 -9.17 -0.51 -2.67
CA VAL A 21 -9.92 -0.83 -3.88
C VAL A 21 -9.83 0.36 -4.84
N LEU A 22 -9.24 0.14 -6.01
CA LEU A 22 -8.95 1.19 -6.98
C LEU A 22 -10.06 1.41 -7.97
N MET A 23 -10.62 0.34 -8.50
CA MET A 23 -11.73 0.38 -9.47
C MET A 23 -12.40 -0.99 -9.61
N LEU A 24 -13.52 -1.01 -10.30
CA LEU A 24 -14.15 -2.22 -10.83
C LEU A 24 -14.25 -2.11 -12.34
N GLY A 25 -13.93 -3.20 -13.03
CA GLY A 25 -14.07 -3.34 -14.46
C GLY A 25 -14.65 -4.69 -14.84
N TYR A 26 -14.71 -4.97 -16.15
CA TYR A 26 -15.17 -6.27 -16.67
C TYR A 26 -14.11 -6.83 -17.61
N MET A 27 -13.95 -8.14 -17.61
CA MET A 27 -13.12 -8.86 -18.56
C MET A 27 -13.98 -9.89 -19.30
N ASN A 28 -13.70 -10.07 -20.58
CA ASN A 28 -14.03 -11.30 -21.30
C ASN A 28 -12.80 -12.23 -21.26
N GLU A 29 -12.89 -13.40 -21.83
CA GLU A 29 -11.78 -14.38 -21.86
C GLU A 29 -10.51 -13.80 -22.52
N GLU A 30 -10.67 -13.04 -23.60
CA GLU A 30 -9.55 -12.41 -24.30
C GLU A 30 -8.86 -11.34 -23.46
N ALA A 31 -9.62 -10.48 -22.75
CA ALA A 31 -9.09 -9.46 -21.84
C ALA A 31 -8.27 -10.11 -20.71
N LEU A 32 -8.78 -11.21 -20.16
CA LEU A 32 -8.09 -11.95 -19.12
C LEU A 32 -6.77 -12.55 -19.66
N GLN A 33 -6.80 -13.19 -20.81
CA GLN A 33 -5.61 -13.74 -21.44
C GLN A 33 -4.56 -12.66 -21.73
N GLN A 34 -4.98 -11.52 -22.28
CA GLN A 34 -4.06 -10.39 -22.51
C GLN A 34 -3.47 -9.86 -21.21
N THR A 35 -4.27 -9.79 -20.14
CA THR A 35 -3.78 -9.38 -18.82
C THR A 35 -2.71 -10.32 -18.29
N LEU A 36 -2.94 -11.64 -18.37
CA LEU A 36 -2.00 -12.65 -17.88
C LEU A 36 -0.69 -12.68 -18.69
N VAL A 37 -0.78 -12.51 -20.02
CA VAL A 37 0.40 -12.54 -20.91
C VAL A 37 1.23 -11.27 -20.80
N SER A 38 0.56 -10.10 -20.76
CA SER A 38 1.26 -8.80 -20.76
C SER A 38 1.68 -8.34 -19.37
N GLY A 39 1.08 -8.88 -18.30
CA GLY A 39 1.22 -8.35 -16.94
C GLY A 39 0.56 -6.98 -16.73
N MET A 40 -0.25 -6.51 -17.71
CA MET A 40 -0.95 -5.22 -17.65
C MET A 40 -2.45 -5.44 -17.71
N VAL A 41 -3.18 -4.86 -16.75
CA VAL A 41 -4.63 -5.08 -16.66
C VAL A 41 -5.34 -4.52 -17.88
N THR A 42 -5.99 -5.42 -18.60
CA THR A 42 -6.82 -5.16 -19.79
C THR A 42 -8.26 -5.54 -19.48
N PHE A 43 -9.19 -4.69 -19.84
CA PHE A 43 -10.62 -4.85 -19.63
C PHE A 43 -11.37 -5.00 -20.94
N TRP A 44 -12.62 -5.45 -20.85
CA TRP A 44 -13.61 -5.33 -21.90
C TRP A 44 -14.51 -4.12 -21.63
N SER A 45 -14.55 -3.18 -22.56
CA SER A 45 -15.43 -2.02 -22.49
C SER A 45 -16.85 -2.40 -22.96
N ARG A 46 -17.80 -2.48 -22.03
CA ARG A 46 -19.19 -2.80 -22.34
C ARG A 46 -19.87 -1.81 -23.28
N SER A 47 -19.53 -0.52 -23.16
CA SER A 47 -20.11 0.53 -23.99
C SER A 47 -19.49 0.61 -25.38
N ARG A 48 -18.18 0.33 -25.51
CA ARG A 48 -17.44 0.40 -26.78
C ARG A 48 -17.34 -0.96 -27.49
N GLN A 49 -17.67 -2.03 -26.79
CA GLN A 49 -17.57 -3.42 -27.27
C GLN A 49 -16.15 -3.72 -27.80
N THR A 50 -15.13 -3.34 -27.05
CA THR A 50 -13.73 -3.52 -27.41
C THR A 50 -12.84 -3.72 -26.19
N LEU A 51 -11.70 -4.34 -26.39
CA LEU A 51 -10.64 -4.40 -25.39
C LEU A 51 -10.13 -3.01 -25.05
N TRP A 52 -9.75 -2.82 -23.82
CA TRP A 52 -9.21 -1.59 -23.31
C TRP A 52 -8.16 -1.85 -22.22
N ARG A 53 -6.91 -1.56 -22.51
CA ARG A 53 -5.84 -1.62 -21.54
C ARG A 53 -5.88 -0.36 -20.68
N LYS A 54 -5.98 -0.54 -19.38
CA LYS A 54 -5.99 0.59 -18.45
C LYS A 54 -4.68 1.37 -18.56
N GLY A 55 -4.81 2.67 -18.79
CA GLY A 55 -3.65 3.57 -18.87
C GLY A 55 -2.98 3.62 -20.24
N GLU A 56 -3.51 3.00 -21.29
CA GLU A 56 -2.90 3.03 -22.65
C GLU A 56 -2.71 4.44 -23.21
N THR A 57 -3.57 5.38 -22.83
CA THR A 57 -3.47 6.78 -23.27
C THR A 57 -2.79 7.66 -22.23
N SER A 58 -3.05 7.45 -20.93
CA SER A 58 -2.57 8.31 -19.84
C SER A 58 -1.21 7.92 -19.28
N GLY A 59 -0.69 6.73 -19.61
CA GLY A 59 0.49 6.15 -18.98
C GLY A 59 0.23 5.53 -17.59
N ASN A 60 -0.93 5.78 -16.99
CA ASN A 60 -1.31 5.26 -15.66
C ASN A 60 -1.76 3.80 -15.76
N VAL A 61 -0.84 2.93 -16.15
CA VAL A 61 -1.09 1.49 -16.28
C VAL A 61 -1.21 0.82 -14.92
N LEU A 62 -1.89 -0.33 -14.89
CA LEU A 62 -2.01 -1.19 -13.73
C LEU A 62 -1.20 -2.46 -13.98
N ARG A 63 -0.06 -2.60 -13.30
CA ARG A 63 0.77 -3.81 -13.38
C ARG A 63 0.16 -4.88 -12.50
N LEU A 64 -0.15 -6.02 -13.09
CA LEU A 64 -0.68 -7.17 -12.36
C LEU A 64 0.40 -7.78 -11.47
N VAL A 65 0.08 -7.99 -10.20
CA VAL A 65 0.88 -8.74 -9.24
C VAL A 65 0.32 -10.15 -9.09
N GLU A 66 -0.99 -10.25 -8.88
CA GLU A 66 -1.70 -11.50 -8.69
C GLU A 66 -3.16 -11.33 -9.11
N ILE A 67 -3.81 -12.41 -9.56
CA ILE A 67 -5.26 -12.44 -9.79
C ILE A 67 -5.85 -13.67 -9.13
N ARG A 68 -6.96 -13.48 -8.43
CA ARG A 68 -7.71 -14.52 -7.73
C ARG A 68 -9.15 -14.55 -8.23
N GLN A 69 -9.76 -15.73 -8.21
CA GLN A 69 -11.20 -15.88 -8.36
C GLN A 69 -11.84 -15.98 -6.97
N ASP A 70 -13.10 -15.59 -6.87
CA ASP A 70 -13.89 -15.77 -5.66
C ASP A 70 -14.32 -17.23 -5.45
N CYS A 71 -15.07 -17.51 -4.37
CA CYS A 71 -15.37 -18.86 -3.93
C CYS A 71 -16.27 -19.65 -4.90
N ASP A 72 -17.10 -19.00 -5.71
CA ASP A 72 -17.99 -19.64 -6.68
C ASP A 72 -17.62 -19.32 -8.14
N GLY A 73 -16.54 -18.59 -8.34
CA GLY A 73 -15.85 -18.39 -9.62
C GLY A 73 -16.54 -17.42 -10.56
N ASP A 74 -17.37 -16.49 -10.05
CA ASP A 74 -18.10 -15.51 -10.86
C ASP A 74 -17.60 -14.07 -10.72
N ALA A 75 -16.52 -13.84 -9.93
CA ALA A 75 -15.80 -12.59 -9.82
C ALA A 75 -14.29 -12.81 -9.73
N LEU A 76 -13.53 -11.78 -10.12
CA LEU A 76 -12.08 -11.76 -10.00
C LEU A 76 -11.62 -10.62 -9.09
N LEU A 77 -10.53 -10.86 -8.37
CA LEU A 77 -9.77 -9.87 -7.62
C LEU A 77 -8.37 -9.76 -8.23
N ALA A 78 -8.06 -8.61 -8.82
CA ALA A 78 -6.75 -8.31 -9.37
C ALA A 78 -5.96 -7.42 -8.41
N PHE A 79 -4.86 -7.93 -7.86
CA PHE A 79 -3.89 -7.17 -7.10
C PHE A 79 -2.92 -6.52 -8.08
N VAL A 80 -2.75 -5.19 -7.96
CA VAL A 80 -1.95 -4.42 -8.92
C VAL A 80 -1.01 -3.42 -8.25
N GLU A 81 0.04 -3.06 -8.98
CA GLU A 81 0.85 -1.85 -8.72
C GLU A 81 0.51 -0.80 -9.79
N PRO A 82 -0.22 0.27 -9.43
CA PRO A 82 -0.53 1.35 -10.36
C PRO A 82 0.70 2.21 -10.65
N ALA A 83 0.90 2.61 -11.91
CA ALA A 83 1.96 3.54 -12.30
C ALA A 83 1.62 5.01 -12.00
N GLY A 84 0.37 5.28 -11.58
CA GLY A 84 -0.13 6.61 -11.25
C GLY A 84 -1.62 6.53 -10.87
N PRO A 85 -2.31 7.68 -10.78
CA PRO A 85 -3.72 7.74 -10.42
C PRO A 85 -4.59 6.82 -11.28
N THR A 86 -5.40 5.98 -10.62
CA THR A 86 -6.25 5.03 -11.35
C THR A 86 -7.47 5.72 -11.96
N CYS A 87 -8.07 6.69 -11.26
CA CYS A 87 -9.24 7.39 -11.77
C CYS A 87 -8.86 8.38 -12.87
N HIS A 88 -9.74 8.52 -13.90
CA HIS A 88 -9.57 9.53 -14.96
C HIS A 88 -9.65 10.98 -14.45
N THR A 89 -10.17 11.18 -13.23
CA THR A 89 -10.21 12.49 -12.55
C THR A 89 -8.89 12.84 -11.84
N GLY A 90 -7.86 12.01 -11.98
CA GLY A 90 -6.57 12.19 -11.28
C GLY A 90 -6.57 11.71 -9.83
N ARG A 91 -7.62 11.05 -9.35
CA ARG A 91 -7.68 10.45 -8.02
C ARG A 91 -7.08 9.04 -8.03
N VAL A 92 -6.55 8.63 -6.87
CA VAL A 92 -5.96 7.30 -6.70
C VAL A 92 -6.99 6.20 -6.98
N SER A 93 -8.18 6.32 -6.40
CA SER A 93 -9.29 5.38 -6.54
C SER A 93 -10.47 6.00 -7.29
N CYS A 94 -11.23 5.16 -8.01
CA CYS A 94 -12.52 5.54 -8.56
C CYS A 94 -13.60 5.68 -7.47
N PHE A 95 -13.39 5.08 -6.31
CA PHE A 95 -14.31 5.12 -5.17
C PHE A 95 -14.02 6.29 -4.23
N HIS A 96 -13.96 7.50 -4.76
CA HIS A 96 -13.61 8.72 -4.05
C HIS A 96 -14.81 9.63 -3.72
N ARG A 97 -16.02 9.08 -3.72
CA ARG A 97 -17.24 9.78 -3.34
C ARG A 97 -18.14 8.93 -2.45
N THR A 98 -18.84 9.61 -1.52
CA THR A 98 -19.92 8.99 -0.76
C THR A 98 -21.13 8.71 -1.69
N LEU A 99 -22.15 8.01 -1.19
CA LEU A 99 -23.40 7.81 -1.93
C LEU A 99 -24.12 9.14 -2.21
N ASP A 100 -23.97 10.14 -1.34
CA ASP A 100 -24.52 11.48 -1.51
C ASP A 100 -23.70 12.35 -2.46
N GLY A 101 -22.57 11.85 -2.96
CA GLY A 101 -21.71 12.50 -3.95
C GLY A 101 -20.60 13.35 -3.37
N ASP A 102 -20.49 13.45 -2.05
CA ASP A 102 -19.43 14.20 -1.39
C ASP A 102 -18.06 13.55 -1.61
N PRO A 103 -16.99 14.34 -1.81
CA PRO A 103 -15.65 13.81 -1.96
C PRO A 103 -15.21 13.14 -0.66
N VAL A 104 -14.73 11.91 -0.76
CA VAL A 104 -14.04 11.22 0.33
C VAL A 104 -12.56 11.54 0.20
N GLU A 105 -11.94 12.02 1.28
CA GLU A 105 -10.49 12.00 1.35
C GLU A 105 -10.04 10.53 1.31
N THR A 106 -9.21 10.20 0.32
CA THR A 106 -8.63 8.87 0.23
C THR A 106 -7.73 8.68 1.46
N ARG A 107 -8.28 8.07 2.48
CA ARG A 107 -7.49 7.65 3.63
C ARG A 107 -6.76 6.39 3.23
N MET A 108 -5.47 6.49 3.09
CA MET A 108 -4.63 5.29 3.07
C MET A 108 -4.95 4.49 4.33
N PRO A 109 -5.13 3.16 4.24
CA PRO A 109 -5.29 2.35 5.45
C PRO A 109 -4.17 2.67 6.43
N ASP A 110 -4.48 2.82 7.70
CA ASP A 110 -3.49 3.22 8.73
C ASP A 110 -2.26 2.28 8.74
N SER A 111 -2.45 1.01 8.35
CA SER A 111 -1.37 0.03 8.15
C SER A 111 -0.35 0.41 7.07
N VAL A 112 -0.72 1.24 6.11
CA VAL A 112 0.17 1.67 5.00
C VAL A 112 1.15 2.74 5.47
N ILE A 113 0.81 3.53 6.48
CA ILE A 113 1.66 4.58 7.03
C ILE A 113 3.03 4.02 7.45
N LEU A 114 3.07 2.85 8.08
CA LEU A 114 4.32 2.22 8.49
C LEU A 114 5.18 1.81 7.28
N THR A 115 4.56 1.27 6.24
CA THR A 115 5.27 0.89 5.01
C THR A 115 5.81 2.12 4.28
N ASP A 116 5.02 3.19 4.19
CA ASP A 116 5.46 4.44 3.56
C ASP A 116 6.58 5.11 4.35
N LEU A 117 6.48 5.12 5.67
CA LEU A 117 7.52 5.66 6.53
C LEU A 117 8.82 4.85 6.39
N ALA A 118 8.74 3.51 6.35
CA ALA A 118 9.89 2.65 6.10
C ALA A 118 10.53 2.92 4.72
N ASN A 119 9.71 3.13 3.68
CA ASN A 119 10.19 3.50 2.34
C ASN A 119 10.90 4.86 2.34
N ILE A 120 10.37 5.85 3.07
CA ILE A 120 11.01 7.16 3.23
C ILE A 120 12.36 7.02 3.91
N VAL A 121 12.46 6.21 4.96
CA VAL A 121 13.72 5.93 5.65
C VAL A 121 14.72 5.25 4.70
N ALA A 122 14.28 4.25 3.93
CA ALA A 122 15.12 3.55 2.94
C ALA A 122 15.60 4.49 1.81
N GLN A 123 14.73 5.34 1.29
CA GLN A 123 15.11 6.37 0.32
C GLN A 123 16.15 7.32 0.90
N ARG A 124 16.03 7.68 2.17
CA ARG A 124 16.98 8.57 2.83
C ARG A 124 18.32 7.90 3.09
N ALA A 125 18.35 6.58 3.26
CA ALA A 125 19.58 5.80 3.35
C ALA A 125 20.31 5.73 2.00
N SER A 126 19.59 5.53 0.90
CA SER A 126 20.16 5.45 -0.45
C SER A 126 20.52 6.82 -1.05
N ALA A 127 19.80 7.89 -0.67
CA ALA A 127 20.01 9.26 -1.11
C ALA A 127 20.04 10.21 0.11
N PRO A 128 21.17 10.27 0.83
CA PRO A 128 21.33 11.15 2.00
C PRO A 128 21.08 12.61 1.64
N LYS A 129 20.32 13.32 2.49
CA LYS A 129 20.03 14.74 2.30
C LYS A 129 20.62 15.54 3.45
N GLU A 130 21.36 16.59 3.12
CA GLU A 130 21.91 17.52 4.11
C GLU A 130 20.77 18.14 4.94
N GLY A 131 20.99 18.29 6.24
CA GLY A 131 20.00 18.80 7.19
C GLY A 131 18.91 17.80 7.60
N SER A 132 18.78 16.65 6.94
CA SER A 132 17.79 15.63 7.28
C SER A 132 18.10 14.95 8.62
N TYR A 133 17.09 14.91 9.50
CA TYR A 133 17.18 14.18 10.77
C TYR A 133 17.44 12.68 10.54
N THR A 134 16.72 12.05 9.61
CA THR A 134 16.92 10.63 9.25
C THR A 134 18.34 10.35 8.80
N THR A 135 18.91 11.23 7.95
CA THR A 135 20.31 11.11 7.52
C THR A 135 21.26 11.17 8.73
N LYS A 136 21.05 12.11 9.66
CA LYS A 136 21.85 12.22 10.88
C LYS A 136 21.76 11.00 11.79
N MET A 137 20.58 10.37 11.85
CA MET A 137 20.38 9.14 12.62
C MET A 137 21.14 7.97 11.98
N LEU A 138 20.95 7.75 10.68
CA LEU A 138 21.58 6.66 9.94
C LEU A 138 23.12 6.78 9.95
N THR A 139 23.67 7.97 9.74
CA THR A 139 25.14 8.20 9.77
C THR A 139 25.72 8.12 11.16
N GLY A 140 24.91 8.38 12.20
CA GLY A 140 25.32 8.22 13.60
C GLY A 140 25.41 6.78 14.08
N GLY A 141 24.89 5.83 13.29
CA GLY A 141 24.97 4.40 13.55
C GLY A 141 24.12 3.91 14.72
N VAL A 142 24.31 2.64 15.06
CA VAL A 142 23.46 1.91 16.02
C VAL A 142 23.45 2.54 17.42
N ASP A 143 24.57 3.09 17.88
CA ASP A 143 24.65 3.70 19.23
C ASP A 143 23.74 4.92 19.35
N ARG A 144 23.74 5.77 18.31
CA ARG A 144 22.87 6.95 18.29
C ARG A 144 21.40 6.57 18.17
N ILE A 145 21.08 5.62 17.32
CA ILE A 145 19.71 5.12 17.13
C ILE A 145 19.22 4.45 18.41
N GLY A 146 20.05 3.56 19.00
CA GLY A 146 19.72 2.85 20.23
C GLY A 146 19.50 3.79 21.42
N LYS A 147 20.31 4.87 21.52
CA LYS A 147 20.09 5.91 22.52
C LYS A 147 18.69 6.51 22.38
N LYS A 148 18.26 6.89 21.17
CA LYS A 148 16.92 7.46 20.92
C LYS A 148 15.81 6.47 21.23
N ILE A 149 15.95 5.20 20.83
CA ILE A 149 14.96 4.16 21.19
C ILE A 149 14.80 4.06 22.71
N GLY A 150 15.89 4.11 23.46
CA GLY A 150 15.83 4.10 24.93
C GLY A 150 15.16 5.34 25.53
N GLU A 151 15.41 6.52 24.98
CA GLU A 151 14.78 7.79 25.38
C GLU A 151 13.27 7.72 25.13
N GLU A 152 12.84 7.43 23.90
CA GLU A 152 11.41 7.39 23.52
C GLU A 152 10.64 6.29 24.30
N ALA A 153 11.26 5.14 24.52
CA ALA A 153 10.65 4.09 25.34
C ALA A 153 10.43 4.54 26.80
N ALA A 154 11.36 5.29 27.37
CA ALA A 154 11.20 5.86 28.71
C ALA A 154 10.09 6.93 28.75
N GLU A 155 10.01 7.77 27.73
CA GLU A 155 9.01 8.83 27.60
C GLU A 155 7.60 8.25 27.44
N VAL A 156 7.42 7.16 26.67
CA VAL A 156 6.16 6.37 26.61
C VAL A 156 5.73 5.92 28.02
N ILE A 157 6.65 5.37 28.81
CA ILE A 157 6.35 4.90 30.17
C ILE A 157 5.94 6.06 31.08
N ILE A 158 6.63 7.20 30.99
CA ILE A 158 6.35 8.40 31.79
C ILE A 158 4.97 8.96 31.42
N ALA A 159 4.70 9.11 30.11
CA ALA A 159 3.40 9.59 29.63
C ALA A 159 2.25 8.68 30.07
N ALA A 160 2.48 7.35 30.04
CA ALA A 160 1.50 6.37 30.52
C ALA A 160 1.22 6.51 32.03
N LYS A 161 2.27 6.69 32.82
CA LYS A 161 2.13 6.93 34.28
C LYS A 161 1.38 8.22 34.60
N ASN A 162 1.52 9.23 33.75
CA ASN A 162 0.84 10.52 33.88
C ASN A 162 -0.59 10.49 33.33
N SER A 163 -1.04 9.35 32.75
CA SER A 163 -2.35 9.21 32.08
C SER A 163 -2.57 10.29 31.02
N ALA A 164 -1.55 10.58 30.21
CA ALA A 164 -1.55 11.63 29.17
C ALA A 164 -1.70 10.99 27.75
N PRO A 165 -2.91 10.69 27.26
CA PRO A 165 -3.10 9.93 26.01
C PRO A 165 -2.45 10.55 24.79
N ALA A 166 -2.45 11.88 24.67
CA ALA A 166 -1.84 12.59 23.54
C ALA A 166 -0.31 12.46 23.56
N GLU A 167 0.32 12.53 24.72
CA GLU A 167 1.76 12.32 24.88
C GLU A 167 2.13 10.85 24.61
N ILE A 168 1.33 9.90 25.10
CA ILE A 168 1.55 8.47 24.80
C ILE A 168 1.57 8.23 23.28
N ALA A 169 0.59 8.80 22.54
CA ALA A 169 0.54 8.64 21.08
C ALA A 169 1.74 9.27 20.38
N TRP A 170 2.21 10.43 20.87
CA TRP A 170 3.37 11.13 20.36
C TRP A 170 4.64 10.29 20.55
N GLU A 171 4.94 9.88 21.77
CA GLU A 171 6.16 9.13 22.09
C GLU A 171 6.18 7.72 21.45
N VAL A 172 5.01 7.07 21.34
CA VAL A 172 4.88 5.81 20.61
C VAL A 172 5.20 5.99 19.12
N ALA A 173 4.76 7.10 18.51
CA ALA A 173 5.07 7.37 17.10
C ALA A 173 6.57 7.60 16.89
N ASP A 174 7.23 8.33 17.79
CA ASP A 174 8.68 8.54 17.75
C ASP A 174 9.46 7.25 17.99
N LEU A 175 9.03 6.42 18.92
CA LEU A 175 9.61 5.09 19.14
C LEU A 175 9.51 4.22 17.88
N VAL A 176 8.33 4.15 17.26
CA VAL A 176 8.12 3.39 16.01
C VAL A 176 9.03 3.92 14.91
N TYR A 177 9.13 5.23 14.73
CA TYR A 177 10.03 5.83 13.75
C TYR A 177 11.48 5.41 13.97
N HIS A 178 12.00 5.48 15.21
CA HIS A 178 13.40 5.09 15.50
C HIS A 178 13.63 3.59 15.32
N LEU A 179 12.62 2.74 15.57
CA LEU A 179 12.70 1.31 15.26
C LEU A 179 12.82 1.06 13.75
N LEU A 180 12.10 1.79 12.90
CA LEU A 180 12.24 1.69 11.44
C LEU A 180 13.64 2.13 10.98
N VAL A 181 14.18 3.19 11.58
CA VAL A 181 15.56 3.63 11.29
C VAL A 181 16.58 2.57 11.72
N LEU A 182 16.37 1.88 12.84
CA LEU A 182 17.22 0.77 13.28
C LEU A 182 17.17 -0.40 12.28
N LEU A 183 15.97 -0.83 11.88
CA LEU A 183 15.83 -1.90 10.88
C LEU A 183 16.61 -1.57 9.62
N GLN A 184 16.43 -0.38 9.06
CA GLN A 184 17.14 0.07 7.88
C GLN A 184 18.68 0.10 8.10
N ASN A 185 19.13 0.55 9.26
CA ASN A 185 20.57 0.59 9.60
C ASN A 185 21.18 -0.81 9.67
N GLN A 186 20.39 -1.82 10.07
CA GLN A 186 20.79 -3.23 10.15
C GLN A 186 20.54 -4.02 8.85
N GLY A 187 20.12 -3.36 7.76
CA GLY A 187 19.81 -4.03 6.50
C GLY A 187 18.54 -4.89 6.56
N MET A 188 17.67 -4.67 7.54
CA MET A 188 16.40 -5.35 7.73
C MET A 188 15.24 -4.53 7.16
N THR A 189 14.12 -5.19 6.96
CA THR A 189 12.87 -4.61 6.45
C THR A 189 11.71 -4.81 7.42
N LEU A 190 10.61 -4.11 7.20
CA LEU A 190 9.35 -4.39 7.94
C LEU A 190 8.84 -5.81 7.68
N GLU A 191 9.12 -6.39 6.50
CA GLU A 191 8.68 -7.75 6.19
C GLU A 191 9.33 -8.80 7.10
N ASP A 192 10.56 -8.58 7.55
CA ASP A 192 11.21 -9.44 8.53
C ASP A 192 10.45 -9.43 9.86
N VAL A 193 10.00 -8.23 10.29
CA VAL A 193 9.18 -8.09 11.50
C VAL A 193 7.80 -8.73 11.33
N TRP A 194 7.14 -8.50 10.19
CA TRP A 194 5.84 -9.11 9.89
C TRP A 194 5.93 -10.63 9.84
N THR A 195 7.00 -11.17 9.29
CA THR A 195 7.24 -12.63 9.25
C THR A 195 7.34 -13.20 10.65
N GLU A 196 8.07 -12.56 11.55
CA GLU A 196 8.19 -13.01 12.93
C GLU A 196 6.86 -12.85 13.70
N LEU A 197 6.12 -11.77 13.46
CA LEU A 197 4.79 -11.61 14.08
C LEU A 197 3.81 -12.66 13.58
N ARG A 198 3.78 -12.96 12.27
CA ARG A 198 2.95 -14.06 11.73
C ARG A 198 3.34 -15.40 12.34
N ARG A 199 4.63 -15.67 12.50
CA ARG A 199 5.11 -16.90 13.13
C ARG A 199 4.62 -17.07 14.57
N ARG A 200 4.48 -15.97 15.32
CA ARG A 200 4.05 -15.99 16.73
C ARG A 200 2.54 -15.97 16.90
N TYR A 201 1.84 -15.22 16.06
CA TYR A 201 0.44 -14.85 16.27
C TYR A 201 -0.48 -15.18 15.08
N GLY A 202 0.08 -15.59 13.94
CA GLY A 202 -0.66 -16.03 12.77
C GLY A 202 -1.01 -17.50 12.91
N GLY A 203 -2.12 -17.79 13.61
CA GLY A 203 -2.70 -19.13 13.72
C GLY A 203 -3.59 -19.48 12.55
#